data_b5da386caec7b9400159cc34f2e5541f
#
_entry.id   b5da386caec7b9400159cc34f2e5541f
#
_cell.length_a   1.000
_cell.length_b   1.000
_cell.length_c   1.000
_cell.angle_alpha   90.00
_cell.angle_beta   90.00
_cell.angle_gamma   90.00
#
_symmetry.space_group_name_H-M   'P 1'
#
loop_
_entity.id
_entity.type
_entity.pdbx_description
1 polymer ?
#
loop_
_entity_poly.entity_id
_entity_poly.type
_entity_poly.pdbx_seq_one_letter_code
_entity_poly.pdbx_strand_id
1 'polypeptide(L)'
;MNELELKYGCNPNQKPSKIFMQDGKELPIKVLSGRPGYINFLDAFNGWQLVKELKEATGLPAATSFKHVSPAGAAVGLPLDPVLSKIYWVDDMENLSPLACAYARARGADRMSAFGDFIALSDICDVDTANIIKREVSDGVIAPGFEPEALEILKAKKNGNYNVIEIDADYVPELIETKQVYGIVFEQGRNELKIDEALLKDVVTQNQEIPDSAKMDLIISLITLKYTQSNSVCYAKGGQAIGIGAGQQSRVHCTRLAGNKADNWYLRQAPQVLDLLFVDGIRRADRDNAIDIYIGEDYMDVLADGRWEDIFKVKPPVFSLEEKRAWLNQLSGVALGSDAFFPFGDNMDRAFKSGVKYVAQPGGSVRDDQVIETCDKYGMAMAFTNIRLFHH
;
A
#
# COMPACT_ATOMS: atom_id res chain seq x y z
N MET A 1 -30.24 -5.61 5.13
CA MET A 1 -30.15 -4.56 6.20
C MET A 1 -29.98 -3.22 5.50
N ASN A 2 -30.90 -2.27 5.69
CA ASN A 2 -30.90 -1.03 4.92
C ASN A 2 -30.02 0.08 5.56
N GLU A 3 -29.75 -0.02 6.83
CA GLU A 3 -28.84 0.88 7.56
C GLU A 3 -28.14 0.16 8.70
N LEU A 4 -26.96 0.69 9.11
CA LEU A 4 -26.20 0.21 10.25
C LEU A 4 -25.80 1.40 11.13
N GLU A 5 -26.28 1.40 12.37
CA GLU A 5 -25.86 2.40 13.37
C GLU A 5 -24.42 2.16 13.80
N LEU A 6 -23.66 3.23 13.91
CA LEU A 6 -22.27 3.23 14.35
C LEU A 6 -22.14 3.89 15.72
N LYS A 7 -21.12 3.51 16.46
CA LYS A 7 -20.88 4.05 17.81
C LYS A 7 -20.67 5.58 17.81
N TYR A 8 -20.00 6.08 16.78
CA TYR A 8 -19.74 7.51 16.49
C TYR A 8 -19.18 7.65 15.07
N GLY A 9 -19.05 8.86 14.56
CA GLY A 9 -18.44 9.18 13.28
C GLY A 9 -16.91 9.08 13.30
N CYS A 10 -16.20 10.04 12.67
CA CYS A 10 -14.74 10.07 12.72
C CYS A 10 -14.20 10.24 14.17
N ASN A 11 -14.94 10.95 15.00
CA ASN A 11 -14.54 11.23 16.39
C ASN A 11 -15.66 10.87 17.38
N PRO A 12 -15.35 10.55 18.65
CA PRO A 12 -16.33 10.12 19.65
C PRO A 12 -17.48 11.12 19.94
N ASN A 13 -17.26 12.40 19.69
CA ASN A 13 -18.26 13.47 19.83
C ASN A 13 -19.19 13.61 18.63
N GLN A 14 -18.89 12.97 17.50
CA GLN A 14 -19.69 13.04 16.27
C GLN A 14 -20.80 11.98 16.29
N LYS A 15 -21.91 12.32 16.93
CA LYS A 15 -23.10 11.47 17.08
C LYS A 15 -24.36 12.25 16.71
N PRO A 16 -25.42 11.59 16.15
CA PRO A 16 -25.48 10.17 15.77
C PRO A 16 -24.57 9.83 14.59
N SER A 17 -24.35 8.52 14.33
CA SER A 17 -23.57 8.06 13.20
C SER A 17 -24.15 6.75 12.65
N LYS A 18 -24.27 6.65 11.32
CA LYS A 18 -24.73 5.45 10.64
C LYS A 18 -24.22 5.40 9.20
N ILE A 19 -24.28 4.21 8.61
CA ILE A 19 -24.12 4.02 7.16
C ILE A 19 -25.43 3.48 6.58
N PHE A 20 -25.77 3.89 5.38
CA PHE A 20 -27.02 3.49 4.69
C PHE A 20 -26.89 3.76 3.18
N MET A 21 -27.75 3.12 2.38
CA MET A 21 -27.86 3.39 0.96
C MET A 21 -28.83 4.56 0.72
N GLN A 22 -28.43 5.55 -0.09
CA GLN A 22 -29.27 6.74 -0.39
C GLN A 22 -30.60 6.37 -1.06
N ASP A 23 -30.61 5.32 -1.88
CA ASP A 23 -31.81 4.80 -2.57
C ASP A 23 -32.69 3.91 -1.67
N GLY A 24 -32.31 3.72 -0.40
CA GLY A 24 -33.04 2.91 0.56
C GLY A 24 -32.87 1.39 0.39
N LYS A 25 -32.03 0.94 -0.54
CA LYS A 25 -31.73 -0.48 -0.72
C LYS A 25 -30.95 -1.07 0.46
N GLU A 26 -30.79 -2.37 0.46
CA GLU A 26 -29.93 -3.05 1.43
C GLU A 26 -28.45 -2.69 1.20
N LEU A 27 -27.70 -2.62 2.29
CA LEU A 27 -26.24 -2.48 2.23
C LEU A 27 -25.63 -3.68 1.51
N PRO A 28 -24.68 -3.48 0.57
CA PRO A 28 -24.03 -4.57 -0.15
C PRO A 28 -22.96 -5.29 0.70
N ILE A 29 -23.16 -5.34 2.02
CA ILE A 29 -22.23 -5.94 2.97
C ILE A 29 -22.94 -6.73 4.06
N LYS A 30 -22.19 -7.66 4.67
CA LYS A 30 -22.55 -8.32 5.93
C LYS A 30 -21.37 -8.21 6.91
N VAL A 31 -21.63 -7.76 8.12
CA VAL A 31 -20.64 -7.81 9.20
C VAL A 31 -20.75 -9.18 9.86
N LEU A 32 -19.73 -10.02 9.62
CA LEU A 32 -19.69 -11.41 10.10
C LEU A 32 -19.11 -11.52 11.53
N SER A 33 -18.32 -10.52 11.94
CA SER A 33 -17.71 -10.42 13.27
C SER A 33 -17.32 -8.98 13.59
N GLY A 34 -17.23 -8.65 14.87
CA GLY A 34 -16.82 -7.33 15.34
C GLY A 34 -17.90 -6.26 15.24
N ARG A 35 -17.47 -5.01 15.40
CA ARG A 35 -18.31 -3.80 15.26
C ARG A 35 -17.48 -2.71 14.58
N PRO A 36 -17.37 -2.75 13.24
CA PRO A 36 -16.58 -1.76 12.50
C PRO A 36 -17.09 -0.35 12.76
N GLY A 37 -16.16 0.59 12.96
CA GLY A 37 -16.48 2.01 13.11
C GLY A 37 -16.49 2.74 11.77
N TYR A 38 -16.79 4.02 11.81
CA TYR A 38 -16.91 4.90 10.65
C TYR A 38 -15.63 4.87 9.77
N ILE A 39 -14.47 5.05 10.38
CA ILE A 39 -13.19 5.04 9.64
C ILE A 39 -12.89 3.64 9.08
N ASN A 40 -13.23 2.57 9.82
CA ASN A 40 -13.05 1.20 9.33
C ASN A 40 -13.82 0.95 8.03
N PHE A 41 -15.04 1.47 7.92
CA PHE A 41 -15.82 1.35 6.68
C PHE A 41 -15.25 2.19 5.54
N LEU A 42 -14.72 3.40 5.82
CA LEU A 42 -14.03 4.18 4.79
C LEU A 42 -12.83 3.43 4.25
N ASP A 43 -12.00 2.86 5.13
CA ASP A 43 -10.84 2.06 4.72
C ASP A 43 -11.26 0.79 3.96
N ALA A 44 -12.28 0.08 4.47
CA ALA A 44 -12.81 -1.13 3.84
C ALA A 44 -13.30 -0.91 2.41
N PHE A 45 -14.13 0.13 2.19
CA PHE A 45 -14.73 0.36 0.88
C PHE A 45 -13.73 0.94 -0.14
N ASN A 46 -12.81 1.79 0.27
CA ASN A 46 -11.73 2.25 -0.60
C ASN A 46 -10.77 1.10 -0.93
N GLY A 47 -10.40 0.30 0.07
CA GLY A 47 -9.55 -0.88 -0.13
C GLY A 47 -10.18 -1.91 -1.04
N TRP A 48 -11.50 -2.17 -0.90
CA TRP A 48 -12.23 -3.10 -1.77
C TRP A 48 -12.18 -2.68 -3.24
N GLN A 49 -12.46 -1.41 -3.53
CA GLN A 49 -12.41 -0.89 -4.90
C GLN A 49 -11.00 -1.06 -5.50
N LEU A 50 -9.97 -0.74 -4.72
CA LEU A 50 -8.57 -0.88 -5.15
C LEU A 50 -8.24 -2.32 -5.53
N VAL A 51 -8.52 -3.30 -4.66
CA VAL A 51 -8.16 -4.71 -4.93
C VAL A 51 -9.00 -5.30 -6.07
N LYS A 52 -10.26 -4.89 -6.22
CA LYS A 52 -11.11 -5.29 -7.35
C LYS A 52 -10.49 -4.82 -8.68
N GLU A 53 -10.09 -3.56 -8.78
CA GLU A 53 -9.44 -3.02 -9.98
C GLU A 53 -8.08 -3.67 -10.25
N LEU A 54 -7.26 -3.93 -9.21
CA LEU A 54 -5.98 -4.64 -9.37
C LEU A 54 -6.19 -6.04 -9.95
N LYS A 55 -7.18 -6.79 -9.45
CA LYS A 55 -7.51 -8.11 -9.97
C LYS A 55 -7.99 -8.04 -11.42
N GLU A 56 -8.87 -7.10 -11.74
CA GLU A 56 -9.37 -6.92 -13.10
C GLU A 56 -8.25 -6.55 -14.09
N ALA A 57 -7.32 -5.69 -13.68
CA ALA A 57 -6.23 -5.23 -14.54
C ALA A 57 -5.13 -6.28 -14.73
N THR A 58 -4.86 -7.11 -13.74
CA THR A 58 -3.70 -8.04 -13.75
C THR A 58 -4.08 -9.51 -13.90
N GLY A 59 -5.34 -9.86 -13.65
CA GLY A 59 -5.80 -11.26 -13.60
C GLY A 59 -5.32 -12.04 -12.38
N LEU A 60 -4.64 -11.40 -11.43
CA LEU A 60 -4.07 -12.02 -10.23
C LEU A 60 -4.86 -11.65 -8.98
N PRO A 61 -4.94 -12.53 -7.97
CA PRO A 61 -5.45 -12.17 -6.66
C PRO A 61 -4.69 -10.95 -6.12
N ALA A 62 -5.41 -10.04 -5.46
CA ALA A 62 -4.86 -8.79 -4.95
C ALA A 62 -5.24 -8.54 -3.50
N ALA A 63 -4.39 -7.83 -2.78
CA ALA A 63 -4.62 -7.39 -1.42
C ALA A 63 -4.11 -5.97 -1.20
N THR A 64 -4.70 -5.27 -0.24
CA THR A 64 -4.21 -3.97 0.23
C THR A 64 -4.27 -3.88 1.75
N SER A 65 -3.35 -3.11 2.31
CA SER A 65 -3.31 -2.65 3.69
C SER A 65 -3.70 -1.18 3.70
N PHE A 66 -4.84 -0.84 4.28
CA PHE A 66 -5.40 0.52 4.28
C PHE A 66 -5.33 1.13 5.67
N LYS A 67 -5.02 2.42 5.75
CA LYS A 67 -5.03 3.16 6.99
C LYS A 67 -5.24 4.65 6.74
N HIS A 68 -6.15 5.27 7.51
CA HIS A 68 -6.49 6.69 7.36
C HIS A 68 -6.91 7.06 5.92
N VAL A 69 -7.75 6.22 5.34
CA VAL A 69 -8.33 6.41 3.99
C VAL A 69 -7.26 6.51 2.89
N SER A 70 -6.14 5.81 3.07
CA SER A 70 -5.10 5.66 2.05
C SER A 70 -4.40 4.31 2.18
N PRO A 71 -3.94 3.69 1.08
CA PRO A 71 -3.18 2.46 1.16
C PRO A 71 -1.80 2.70 1.77
N ALA A 72 -1.43 1.87 2.76
CA ALA A 72 -0.06 1.72 3.22
C ALA A 72 0.73 0.78 2.31
N GLY A 73 0.03 -0.14 1.63
CA GLY A 73 0.56 -1.04 0.63
C GLY A 73 -0.54 -1.69 -0.19
N ALA A 74 -0.19 -2.10 -1.41
CA ALA A 74 -1.07 -2.80 -2.34
C ALA A 74 -0.22 -3.76 -3.19
N ALA A 75 -0.72 -4.97 -3.47
CA ALA A 75 0.05 -5.97 -4.19
C ALA A 75 -0.84 -7.02 -4.86
N VAL A 76 -0.25 -7.72 -5.82
CA VAL A 76 -0.83 -8.90 -6.47
C VAL A 76 -0.10 -10.18 -6.06
N GLY A 77 -0.75 -11.32 -6.25
CA GLY A 77 -0.35 -12.62 -5.76
C GLY A 77 0.79 -13.29 -6.54
N LEU A 78 1.96 -12.67 -6.58
CA LEU A 78 3.18 -13.28 -7.09
C LEU A 78 3.91 -14.06 -5.98
N PRO A 79 4.60 -15.18 -6.31
CA PRO A 79 5.38 -15.94 -5.34
C PRO A 79 6.39 -15.09 -4.60
N LEU A 80 6.64 -15.40 -3.34
CA LEU A 80 7.68 -14.78 -2.52
C LEU A 80 9.01 -15.53 -2.69
N ASP A 81 10.10 -14.78 -2.87
CA ASP A 81 11.44 -15.34 -2.71
C ASP A 81 11.80 -15.47 -1.21
N PRO A 82 12.89 -16.19 -0.86
CA PRO A 82 13.27 -16.40 0.53
C PRO A 82 13.56 -15.10 1.32
N VAL A 83 14.07 -14.05 0.67
CA VAL A 83 14.37 -12.77 1.31
C VAL A 83 13.08 -12.05 1.65
N LEU A 84 12.15 -11.96 0.68
CA LEU A 84 10.83 -11.36 0.90
C LEU A 84 10.04 -12.14 1.96
N SER A 85 10.06 -13.47 1.93
CA SER A 85 9.41 -14.29 2.96
C SER A 85 9.94 -13.95 4.36
N LYS A 86 11.24 -13.76 4.49
CA LYS A 86 11.88 -13.42 5.77
C LYS A 86 11.49 -12.03 6.25
N ILE A 87 11.58 -10.99 5.41
CA ILE A 87 11.24 -9.62 5.81
C ILE A 87 9.73 -9.40 6.03
N TYR A 88 8.87 -10.29 5.48
CA TYR A 88 7.43 -10.27 5.68
C TYR A 88 6.97 -11.19 6.82
N TRP A 89 7.89 -11.85 7.52
CA TRP A 89 7.63 -12.74 8.64
C TRP A 89 6.73 -13.93 8.29
N VAL A 90 6.91 -14.50 7.09
CA VAL A 90 6.18 -15.68 6.60
C VAL A 90 7.12 -16.80 6.14
N ASP A 91 8.40 -16.72 6.49
CA ASP A 91 9.43 -17.70 6.16
C ASP A 91 9.26 -19.04 6.90
N ASP A 92 8.38 -19.10 7.90
CA ASP A 92 7.94 -20.29 8.61
C ASP A 92 6.68 -20.93 8.00
N MET A 93 6.16 -20.42 6.87
CA MET A 93 4.98 -20.93 6.18
C MET A 93 5.38 -21.45 4.80
N GLU A 94 4.93 -22.67 4.51
CA GLU A 94 5.21 -23.31 3.22
C GLU A 94 4.01 -23.19 2.26
N ASN A 95 4.28 -23.11 0.96
CA ASN A 95 3.28 -23.16 -0.12
C ASN A 95 2.11 -22.17 0.03
N LEU A 96 2.43 -20.92 0.39
CA LEU A 96 1.42 -19.85 0.51
C LEU A 96 0.58 -19.72 -0.76
N SER A 97 -0.73 -19.57 -0.59
CA SER A 97 -1.64 -19.28 -1.69
C SER A 97 -1.29 -17.94 -2.37
N PRO A 98 -1.68 -17.74 -3.64
CA PRO A 98 -1.48 -16.45 -4.30
C PRO A 98 -2.09 -15.27 -3.53
N LEU A 99 -3.26 -15.45 -2.90
CA LEU A 99 -3.89 -14.40 -2.09
C LEU A 99 -3.07 -14.10 -0.82
N ALA A 100 -2.55 -15.12 -0.16
CA ALA A 100 -1.67 -14.98 0.99
C ALA A 100 -0.36 -14.26 0.60
N CYS A 101 0.22 -14.57 -0.56
CA CYS A 101 1.37 -13.84 -1.11
C CYS A 101 1.05 -12.37 -1.39
N ALA A 102 -0.13 -12.07 -1.96
CA ALA A 102 -0.58 -10.69 -2.17
C ALA A 102 -0.66 -9.91 -0.85
N TYR A 103 -1.28 -10.49 0.17
CA TYR A 103 -1.40 -9.84 1.48
C TYR A 103 -0.05 -9.67 2.17
N ALA A 104 0.80 -10.68 2.16
CA ALA A 104 2.15 -10.58 2.73
C ALA A 104 2.95 -9.44 2.09
N ARG A 105 2.88 -9.27 0.76
CA ARG A 105 3.50 -8.17 0.01
C ARG A 105 2.87 -6.81 0.34
N ALA A 106 1.55 -6.71 0.32
CA ALA A 106 0.84 -5.46 0.58
C ALA A 106 1.14 -4.91 1.98
N ARG A 107 1.10 -5.78 3.00
CA ARG A 107 1.45 -5.40 4.37
C ARG A 107 2.95 -5.19 4.55
N GLY A 108 3.75 -6.01 3.90
CA GLY A 108 5.20 -6.08 4.09
C GLY A 108 5.96 -4.88 3.55
N ALA A 109 5.40 -4.14 2.60
CA ALA A 109 6.05 -3.00 1.98
C ALA A 109 6.35 -1.86 2.97
N ASP A 110 5.40 -1.56 3.85
CA ASP A 110 5.54 -0.55 4.91
C ASP A 110 4.91 -1.09 6.21
N ARG A 111 5.68 -1.91 6.92
CA ARG A 111 5.21 -2.60 8.13
C ARG A 111 4.89 -1.64 9.27
N MET A 112 5.50 -0.45 9.28
CA MET A 112 5.23 0.58 10.29
C MET A 112 3.87 1.22 10.07
N SER A 113 3.56 1.64 8.84
CA SER A 113 2.25 2.21 8.49
C SER A 113 1.13 1.18 8.54
N ALA A 114 1.41 -0.09 8.25
CA ALA A 114 0.43 -1.17 8.26
C ALA A 114 0.01 -1.63 9.67
N PHE A 115 0.65 -1.17 10.73
CA PHE A 115 0.25 -1.48 12.11
C PHE A 115 -1.13 -0.92 12.43
N GLY A 116 -2.12 -1.78 12.68
CA GLY A 116 -3.52 -1.38 12.90
C GLY A 116 -4.28 -1.04 11.61
N ASP A 117 -3.92 -1.64 10.48
CA ASP A 117 -4.54 -1.47 9.18
C ASP A 117 -5.94 -2.08 9.08
N PHE A 118 -6.65 -1.72 8.01
CA PHE A 118 -7.82 -2.44 7.51
C PHE A 118 -7.43 -3.13 6.19
N ILE A 119 -7.72 -4.43 6.10
CA ILE A 119 -7.29 -5.29 5.00
C ILE A 119 -8.42 -5.41 3.98
N ALA A 120 -8.12 -5.30 2.70
CA ALA A 120 -9.05 -5.71 1.64
C ALA A 120 -8.42 -6.81 0.78
N LEU A 121 -9.22 -7.80 0.42
CA LEU A 121 -8.87 -8.96 -0.37
C LEU A 121 -9.78 -9.07 -1.59
N SER A 122 -9.23 -9.29 -2.78
CA SER A 122 -10.00 -9.39 -4.02
C SER A 122 -10.75 -10.70 -4.20
N ASP A 123 -10.39 -11.72 -3.41
CA ASP A 123 -10.88 -13.09 -3.50
C ASP A 123 -11.37 -13.59 -2.16
N ILE A 124 -12.04 -14.76 -2.18
CA ILE A 124 -12.44 -15.47 -0.96
C ILE A 124 -11.20 -15.68 -0.09
N CYS A 125 -11.27 -15.21 1.16
CA CYS A 125 -10.16 -15.35 2.10
C CYS A 125 -9.96 -16.83 2.44
N ASP A 126 -8.81 -17.37 2.07
CA ASP A 126 -8.39 -18.73 2.35
C ASP A 126 -7.71 -18.87 3.72
N VAL A 127 -7.43 -20.10 4.12
CA VAL A 127 -6.83 -20.42 5.42
C VAL A 127 -5.41 -19.87 5.55
N ASP A 128 -4.60 -19.88 4.48
CA ASP A 128 -3.24 -19.33 4.50
C ASP A 128 -3.25 -17.84 4.77
N THR A 129 -4.09 -17.10 4.07
CA THR A 129 -4.29 -15.66 4.26
C THR A 129 -4.77 -15.34 5.68
N ALA A 130 -5.76 -16.09 6.18
CA ALA A 130 -6.27 -15.92 7.54
C ALA A 130 -5.19 -16.18 8.61
N ASN A 131 -4.30 -17.15 8.40
CA ASN A 131 -3.19 -17.44 9.30
C ASN A 131 -2.14 -16.31 9.32
N ILE A 132 -1.88 -15.65 8.21
CA ILE A 132 -1.03 -14.43 8.21
C ILE A 132 -1.74 -13.31 8.98
N ILE A 133 -3.01 -13.02 8.66
CA ILE A 133 -3.81 -11.99 9.34
C ILE A 133 -3.86 -12.21 10.86
N LYS A 134 -4.01 -13.47 11.30
CA LYS A 134 -4.03 -13.84 12.73
C LYS A 134 -2.80 -13.34 13.48
N ARG A 135 -1.63 -13.35 12.86
CA ARG A 135 -0.34 -13.00 13.47
C ARG A 135 -0.09 -11.50 13.54
N GLU A 136 -0.81 -10.70 12.76
CA GLU A 136 -0.57 -9.28 12.58
C GLU A 136 -1.55 -8.41 13.41
N VAL A 137 -1.13 -7.21 13.76
CA VAL A 137 -2.01 -6.21 14.39
C VAL A 137 -2.76 -5.47 13.28
N SER A 138 -4.05 -5.75 13.16
CA SER A 138 -4.96 -5.14 12.19
C SER A 138 -6.32 -4.87 12.81
N ASP A 139 -7.12 -3.99 12.22
CA ASP A 139 -8.44 -3.62 12.74
C ASP A 139 -9.57 -4.45 12.13
N GLY A 140 -9.39 -4.93 10.92
CA GLY A 140 -10.39 -5.75 10.25
C GLY A 140 -9.99 -6.15 8.84
N VAL A 141 -10.88 -6.91 8.21
CA VAL A 141 -10.74 -7.41 6.85
C VAL A 141 -12.08 -7.36 6.11
N ILE A 142 -12.04 -6.97 4.83
CA ILE A 142 -13.15 -7.06 3.88
C ILE A 142 -12.74 -7.99 2.73
N ALA A 143 -13.66 -8.90 2.36
CA ALA A 143 -13.48 -9.83 1.24
C ALA A 143 -14.83 -10.22 0.65
N PRO A 144 -14.89 -10.77 -0.58
CA PRO A 144 -16.14 -11.25 -1.18
C PRO A 144 -16.68 -12.52 -0.51
N GLY A 145 -15.92 -13.15 0.36
CA GLY A 145 -16.27 -14.32 1.13
C GLY A 145 -15.10 -14.84 1.94
N PHE A 146 -15.35 -15.87 2.71
CA PHE A 146 -14.36 -16.51 3.60
C PHE A 146 -14.54 -18.03 3.57
N GLU A 147 -13.48 -18.78 3.45
CA GLU A 147 -13.53 -20.22 3.72
C GLU A 147 -13.97 -20.45 5.16
N PRO A 148 -14.74 -21.53 5.45
CA PRO A 148 -15.29 -21.76 6.80
C PRO A 148 -14.21 -21.74 7.89
N GLU A 149 -13.08 -22.41 7.66
CA GLU A 149 -11.96 -22.46 8.61
C GLU A 149 -11.27 -21.10 8.75
N ALA A 150 -11.06 -20.37 7.64
CA ALA A 150 -10.51 -19.03 7.65
C ALA A 150 -11.37 -18.05 8.47
N LEU A 151 -12.70 -18.14 8.32
CA LEU A 151 -13.64 -17.34 9.08
C LEU A 151 -13.54 -17.60 10.59
N GLU A 152 -13.43 -18.85 11.01
CA GLU A 152 -13.27 -19.20 12.43
C GLU A 152 -11.92 -18.69 13.01
N ILE A 153 -10.84 -18.78 12.22
CA ILE A 153 -9.53 -18.21 12.60
C ILE A 153 -9.66 -16.70 12.84
N LEU A 154 -10.33 -16.00 11.94
CA LEU A 154 -10.50 -14.53 12.03
C LEU A 154 -11.44 -14.12 13.16
N LYS A 155 -12.55 -14.82 13.35
CA LYS A 155 -13.48 -14.58 14.45
C LYS A 155 -12.85 -14.73 15.83
N ALA A 156 -11.92 -15.67 15.99
CA ALA A 156 -11.21 -15.89 17.26
C ALA A 156 -10.24 -14.74 17.61
N LYS A 157 -9.85 -13.92 16.64
CA LYS A 157 -8.93 -12.80 16.84
C LYS A 157 -9.59 -11.71 17.71
N LYS A 158 -8.77 -10.95 18.48
CA LYS A 158 -9.24 -9.90 19.41
C LYS A 158 -10.35 -10.37 20.37
N ASN A 159 -10.25 -11.62 20.86
CA ASN A 159 -11.25 -12.21 21.75
C ASN A 159 -12.68 -12.15 21.18
N GLY A 160 -12.83 -12.41 19.88
CA GLY A 160 -14.12 -12.41 19.18
C GLY A 160 -14.61 -11.03 18.71
N ASN A 161 -13.76 -10.00 18.77
CA ASN A 161 -14.11 -8.64 18.39
C ASN A 161 -13.37 -8.14 17.12
N TYR A 162 -12.74 -9.02 16.38
CA TYR A 162 -12.09 -8.65 15.12
C TYR A 162 -13.14 -8.36 14.05
N ASN A 163 -12.94 -7.26 13.30
CA ASN A 163 -13.91 -6.87 12.27
C ASN A 163 -13.74 -7.73 11.01
N VAL A 164 -14.79 -8.44 10.64
CA VAL A 164 -14.85 -9.25 9.42
C VAL A 164 -16.06 -8.83 8.62
N ILE A 165 -15.84 -8.34 7.41
CA ILE A 165 -16.88 -7.82 6.51
C ILE A 165 -16.89 -8.65 5.23
N GLU A 166 -18.05 -9.22 4.90
CA GLU A 166 -18.33 -9.81 3.59
C GLU A 166 -18.97 -8.75 2.71
N ILE A 167 -18.48 -8.59 1.47
CA ILE A 167 -19.02 -7.66 0.49
C ILE A 167 -19.60 -8.43 -0.69
N ASP A 168 -20.72 -7.93 -1.23
CA ASP A 168 -21.26 -8.40 -2.50
C ASP A 168 -20.34 -7.98 -3.65
N ALA A 169 -19.64 -8.95 -4.23
CA ALA A 169 -18.68 -8.71 -5.31
C ALA A 169 -19.33 -8.19 -6.60
N ASP A 170 -20.61 -8.48 -6.80
CA ASP A 170 -21.38 -8.10 -7.99
C ASP A 170 -22.01 -6.70 -7.84
N TYR A 171 -21.96 -6.12 -6.64
CA TYR A 171 -22.49 -4.78 -6.41
C TYR A 171 -21.73 -3.74 -7.24
N VAL A 172 -22.49 -2.92 -7.96
CA VAL A 172 -22.00 -1.77 -8.73
C VAL A 172 -22.62 -0.50 -8.16
N PRO A 173 -21.81 0.45 -7.67
CA PRO A 173 -22.29 1.73 -7.18
C PRO A 173 -22.95 2.56 -8.29
N GLU A 174 -23.79 3.52 -7.91
CA GLU A 174 -24.38 4.49 -8.85
C GLU A 174 -23.29 5.30 -9.57
N LEU A 175 -23.62 5.77 -10.79
CA LEU A 175 -22.68 6.55 -11.60
C LEU A 175 -22.39 7.94 -11.05
N ILE A 176 -23.26 8.44 -10.19
CA ILE A 176 -23.14 9.76 -9.57
C ILE A 176 -22.84 9.58 -8.09
N GLU A 177 -21.80 10.24 -7.65
CA GLU A 177 -21.43 10.28 -6.24
C GLU A 177 -21.55 11.71 -5.67
N THR A 178 -21.88 11.80 -4.40
CA THR A 178 -22.04 13.07 -3.70
C THR A 178 -21.17 13.14 -2.46
N LYS A 179 -20.67 14.35 -2.16
CA LYS A 179 -19.95 14.67 -0.95
C LYS A 179 -20.51 15.95 -0.35
N GLN A 180 -20.65 15.99 0.96
CA GLN A 180 -21.15 17.17 1.65
C GLN A 180 -20.03 17.86 2.43
N VAL A 181 -19.85 19.17 2.21
CA VAL A 181 -18.91 20.02 2.96
C VAL A 181 -19.63 21.29 3.36
N TYR A 182 -19.69 21.60 4.63
CA TYR A 182 -20.34 22.80 5.18
C TYR A 182 -21.82 22.93 4.75
N GLY A 183 -22.54 21.79 4.64
CA GLY A 183 -23.94 21.76 4.18
C GLY A 183 -24.13 21.89 2.66
N ILE A 184 -23.07 22.16 1.90
CA ILE A 184 -23.08 22.23 0.44
C ILE A 184 -22.80 20.83 -0.10
N VAL A 185 -23.67 20.36 -1.00
CA VAL A 185 -23.51 19.08 -1.68
C VAL A 185 -22.68 19.28 -2.96
N PHE A 186 -21.60 18.52 -3.07
CA PHE A 186 -20.83 18.38 -4.29
C PHE A 186 -21.29 17.09 -4.98
N GLU A 187 -21.54 17.17 -6.27
CA GLU A 187 -21.95 16.04 -7.11
C GLU A 187 -20.98 15.90 -8.28
N GLN A 188 -20.56 14.67 -8.55
CA GLN A 188 -19.71 14.35 -9.70
C GLN A 188 -19.97 12.94 -10.21
N GLY A 189 -19.53 12.67 -11.44
CA GLY A 189 -19.47 11.29 -11.93
C GLY A 189 -18.43 10.49 -11.16
N ARG A 190 -18.76 9.25 -10.83
CA ARG A 190 -17.78 8.32 -10.23
C ARG A 190 -16.62 8.10 -11.18
N ASN A 191 -15.40 7.97 -10.64
CA ASN A 191 -14.22 7.71 -11.44
C ASN A 191 -14.20 6.25 -11.95
N GLU A 192 -14.75 6.02 -13.14
CA GLU A 192 -14.79 4.71 -13.80
C GLU A 192 -13.65 4.47 -14.78
N LEU A 193 -12.65 5.35 -14.75
CA LEU A 193 -11.49 5.23 -15.63
C LEU A 193 -10.76 3.89 -15.39
N LYS A 194 -10.64 3.10 -16.46
CA LYS A 194 -9.86 1.87 -16.44
C LYS A 194 -8.38 2.18 -16.62
N ILE A 195 -7.57 1.63 -15.73
CA ILE A 195 -6.12 1.74 -15.78
C ILE A 195 -5.57 0.44 -16.35
N ASP A 196 -5.05 0.50 -17.57
CA ASP A 196 -4.47 -0.61 -18.31
C ASP A 196 -3.25 -0.17 -19.13
N GLU A 197 -2.67 -1.09 -19.89
CA GLU A 197 -1.49 -0.82 -20.73
C GLU A 197 -1.71 0.26 -21.81
N ALA A 198 -2.95 0.57 -22.18
CA ALA A 198 -3.22 1.61 -23.16
C ALA A 198 -2.75 2.98 -22.70
N LEU A 199 -2.75 3.22 -21.37
CA LEU A 199 -2.25 4.46 -20.75
C LEU A 199 -0.73 4.61 -20.82
N LEU A 200 0.01 3.55 -21.14
CA LEU A 200 1.48 3.52 -21.15
C LEU A 200 2.07 3.61 -22.56
N LYS A 201 1.26 3.89 -23.59
CA LYS A 201 1.69 3.91 -24.99
C LYS A 201 2.43 5.17 -25.42
N ASP A 202 2.15 6.31 -24.77
CA ASP A 202 2.75 7.59 -25.10
C ASP A 202 4.07 7.76 -24.34
N VAL A 203 5.12 7.03 -24.76
CA VAL A 203 6.46 7.14 -24.15
C VAL A 203 7.19 8.34 -24.75
N VAL A 204 7.53 9.32 -23.91
CA VAL A 204 8.02 10.65 -24.31
C VAL A 204 9.54 10.83 -24.15
N THR A 205 10.24 9.87 -23.59
CA THR A 205 11.70 9.86 -23.36
C THR A 205 12.47 9.19 -24.50
N GLN A 206 13.81 9.36 -24.54
CA GLN A 206 14.67 8.68 -25.51
C GLN A 206 14.63 7.15 -25.35
N ASN A 207 14.64 6.65 -24.11
CA ASN A 207 14.38 5.25 -23.83
C ASN A 207 12.89 4.97 -24.01
N GLN A 208 12.55 4.14 -24.99
CA GLN A 208 11.16 3.78 -25.34
C GLN A 208 10.72 2.43 -24.75
N GLU A 209 11.62 1.72 -24.08
CA GLU A 209 11.37 0.34 -23.65
C GLU A 209 10.79 0.30 -22.23
N ILE A 210 9.55 -0.18 -22.11
CA ILE A 210 8.90 -0.53 -20.84
C ILE A 210 8.56 -2.04 -20.92
N PRO A 211 9.32 -2.91 -20.26
CA PRO A 211 9.05 -4.35 -20.26
C PRO A 211 7.74 -4.68 -19.54
N ASP A 212 7.13 -5.82 -19.83
CA ASP A 212 5.81 -6.20 -19.31
C ASP A 212 5.77 -6.24 -17.77
N SER A 213 6.86 -6.66 -17.12
CA SER A 213 6.95 -6.60 -15.65
C SER A 213 6.87 -5.17 -15.11
N ALA A 214 7.49 -4.21 -15.80
CA ALA A 214 7.44 -2.80 -15.42
C ALA A 214 6.08 -2.17 -15.78
N LYS A 215 5.42 -2.58 -16.87
CA LYS A 215 4.04 -2.17 -17.16
C LYS A 215 3.10 -2.59 -16.04
N MET A 216 3.20 -3.85 -15.59
CA MET A 216 2.43 -4.34 -14.44
C MET A 216 2.66 -3.47 -13.20
N ASP A 217 3.92 -3.18 -12.86
CA ASP A 217 4.25 -2.35 -11.70
C ASP A 217 3.74 -0.91 -11.85
N LEU A 218 3.78 -0.32 -13.06
CA LEU A 218 3.18 0.99 -13.34
C LEU A 218 1.64 0.97 -13.18
N ILE A 219 0.97 -0.07 -13.68
CA ILE A 219 -0.48 -0.26 -13.52
C ILE A 219 -0.83 -0.37 -12.03
N ILE A 220 -0.10 -1.18 -11.27
CA ILE A 220 -0.29 -1.30 -9.82
C ILE A 220 -0.11 0.05 -9.13
N SER A 221 0.92 0.81 -9.51
CA SER A 221 1.17 2.12 -8.93
C SER A 221 0.02 3.10 -9.22
N LEU A 222 -0.46 3.17 -10.46
CA LEU A 222 -1.54 4.07 -10.87
C LEU A 222 -2.89 3.71 -10.22
N ILE A 223 -3.24 2.41 -10.17
CA ILE A 223 -4.46 1.95 -9.47
C ILE A 223 -4.36 2.28 -7.98
N THR A 224 -3.20 2.07 -7.36
CA THR A 224 -2.97 2.43 -5.95
C THR A 224 -3.20 3.93 -5.73
N LEU A 225 -2.72 4.78 -6.64
CA LEU A 225 -2.89 6.24 -6.56
C LEU A 225 -4.33 6.70 -6.76
N LYS A 226 -5.12 5.99 -7.55
CA LYS A 226 -6.55 6.29 -7.73
C LYS A 226 -7.32 6.28 -6.40
N TYR A 227 -6.81 5.57 -5.39
CA TYR A 227 -7.41 5.44 -4.04
C TYR A 227 -6.52 6.03 -2.94
N THR A 228 -5.55 6.87 -3.30
CA THR A 228 -4.63 7.51 -2.36
C THR A 228 -4.90 9.01 -2.29
N GLN A 229 -5.02 9.56 -1.08
CA GLN A 229 -5.23 10.99 -0.87
C GLN A 229 -4.14 11.82 -1.54
N SER A 230 -4.55 12.79 -2.36
CA SER A 230 -3.64 13.64 -3.15
C SER A 230 -2.95 14.72 -2.30
N ASN A 231 -1.79 15.23 -2.70
CA ASN A 231 -0.93 14.71 -3.76
C ASN A 231 -0.40 13.33 -3.38
N SER A 232 -0.31 12.45 -4.36
CA SER A 232 0.18 11.11 -4.11
C SER A 232 1.17 10.63 -5.19
N VAL A 233 2.14 9.82 -4.75
CA VAL A 233 3.19 9.20 -5.58
C VAL A 233 3.40 7.78 -5.07
N CYS A 234 3.55 6.82 -5.97
CA CYS A 234 3.74 5.41 -5.64
C CYS A 234 4.93 4.81 -6.39
N TYR A 235 5.88 4.27 -5.65
CA TYR A 235 6.96 3.42 -6.14
C TYR A 235 6.49 1.97 -6.10
N ALA A 236 6.68 1.24 -7.19
CA ALA A 236 6.26 -0.16 -7.30
C ALA A 236 7.38 -1.03 -7.89
N LYS A 237 7.46 -2.28 -7.44
CA LYS A 237 8.41 -3.27 -7.95
C LYS A 237 7.94 -4.68 -7.65
N GLY A 238 8.01 -5.55 -8.67
CA GLY A 238 7.74 -6.97 -8.50
C GLY A 238 6.33 -7.29 -8.06
N GLY A 239 5.33 -6.59 -8.60
CA GLY A 239 3.92 -6.86 -8.32
C GLY A 239 3.39 -6.20 -7.05
N GLN A 240 4.09 -5.20 -6.50
CA GLN A 240 3.67 -4.51 -5.28
C GLN A 240 4.10 -3.04 -5.22
N ALA A 241 3.31 -2.22 -4.54
CA ALA A 241 3.74 -0.90 -4.09
C ALA A 241 4.79 -1.08 -2.99
N ILE A 242 5.93 -0.42 -3.13
CA ILE A 242 7.05 -0.48 -2.17
C ILE A 242 7.25 0.82 -1.39
N GLY A 243 6.61 1.90 -1.82
CA GLY A 243 6.60 3.18 -1.11
C GLY A 243 5.51 4.08 -1.65
N ILE A 244 4.61 4.51 -0.76
CA ILE A 244 3.47 5.37 -1.10
C ILE A 244 3.58 6.65 -0.29
N GLY A 245 3.56 7.79 -0.97
CA GLY A 245 3.38 9.10 -0.38
C GLY A 245 1.94 9.56 -0.60
N ALA A 246 1.27 9.99 0.46
CA ALA A 246 -0.12 10.39 0.45
C ALA A 246 -0.33 11.74 1.12
N GLY A 247 -1.31 12.51 0.66
CA GLY A 247 -1.81 13.71 1.31
C GLY A 247 -0.79 14.86 1.42
N GLN A 248 0.20 14.92 0.54
CA GLN A 248 1.23 15.96 0.59
C GLN A 248 0.84 17.18 -0.23
N GLN A 249 1.07 18.38 0.32
CA GLN A 249 0.79 19.64 -0.37
C GLN A 249 1.82 19.94 -1.47
N SER A 250 3.04 19.41 -1.37
CA SER A 250 4.11 19.58 -2.34
C SER A 250 4.43 18.26 -3.05
N ARG A 251 4.49 18.27 -4.38
CA ARG A 251 4.85 17.10 -5.19
C ARG A 251 6.23 16.55 -4.84
N VAL A 252 7.23 17.41 -4.69
CA VAL A 252 8.59 16.97 -4.35
C VAL A 252 8.67 16.35 -2.94
N HIS A 253 7.92 16.88 -1.97
CA HIS A 253 7.84 16.26 -0.64
C HIS A 253 7.16 14.89 -0.70
N CYS A 254 6.13 14.75 -1.53
CA CYS A 254 5.46 13.49 -1.76
C CYS A 254 6.42 12.44 -2.37
N THR A 255 7.17 12.85 -3.41
CA THR A 255 8.19 11.99 -4.06
C THR A 255 9.29 11.57 -3.09
N ARG A 256 9.73 12.48 -2.20
CA ARG A 256 10.72 12.17 -1.15
C ARG A 256 10.17 11.18 -0.13
N LEU A 257 8.96 11.43 0.38
CA LEU A 257 8.34 10.54 1.37
C LEU A 257 8.15 9.12 0.83
N ALA A 258 7.57 9.00 -0.37
CA ALA A 258 7.39 7.71 -1.02
C ALA A 258 8.73 7.01 -1.30
N GLY A 259 9.73 7.76 -1.77
CA GLY A 259 11.07 7.25 -2.02
C GLY A 259 11.78 6.78 -0.75
N ASN A 260 11.63 7.49 0.38
CA ASN A 260 12.19 7.06 1.67
C ASN A 260 11.58 5.73 2.13
N LYS A 261 10.27 5.53 1.93
CA LYS A 261 9.61 4.26 2.22
C LYS A 261 10.11 3.13 1.32
N ALA A 262 10.29 3.39 0.02
CA ALA A 262 10.86 2.42 -0.93
C ALA A 262 12.32 2.06 -0.55
N ASP A 263 13.12 3.05 -0.15
CA ASP A 263 14.48 2.83 0.35
C ASP A 263 14.46 1.94 1.60
N ASN A 264 13.59 2.21 2.58
CA ASN A 264 13.43 1.41 3.80
C ASN A 264 13.02 -0.04 3.47
N TRP A 265 12.10 -0.24 2.52
CA TRP A 265 11.73 -1.59 2.07
C TRP A 265 12.96 -2.35 1.54
N TYR A 266 13.84 -1.70 0.77
CA TYR A 266 15.02 -2.36 0.23
C TYR A 266 16.14 -2.52 1.27
N LEU A 267 16.32 -1.55 2.18
CA LEU A 267 17.27 -1.66 3.29
C LEU A 267 16.94 -2.83 4.23
N ARG A 268 15.65 -3.15 4.42
CA ARG A 268 15.23 -4.32 5.21
C ARG A 268 15.71 -5.65 4.63
N GLN A 269 16.09 -5.68 3.35
CA GLN A 269 16.62 -6.86 2.65
C GLN A 269 18.16 -6.97 2.72
N ALA A 270 18.82 -5.98 3.29
CA ALA A 270 20.27 -6.00 3.42
C ALA A 270 20.74 -7.12 4.37
N PRO A 271 21.87 -7.80 4.08
CA PRO A 271 22.41 -8.85 4.95
C PRO A 271 22.53 -8.43 6.40
N GLN A 272 22.98 -7.20 6.68
CA GLN A 272 23.11 -6.66 8.04
C GLN A 272 21.77 -6.64 8.79
N VAL A 273 20.66 -6.45 8.09
CA VAL A 273 19.29 -6.46 8.68
C VAL A 273 18.78 -7.89 8.82
N LEU A 274 18.99 -8.72 7.79
CA LEU A 274 18.57 -10.13 7.81
C LEU A 274 19.27 -10.96 8.89
N ASP A 275 20.48 -10.56 9.30
CA ASP A 275 21.29 -11.24 10.30
C ASP A 275 21.08 -10.71 11.74
N LEU A 276 20.15 -9.77 11.95
CA LEU A 276 19.82 -9.27 13.28
C LEU A 276 19.26 -10.39 14.17
N LEU A 277 19.92 -10.62 15.31
CA LEU A 277 19.54 -11.63 16.29
C LEU A 277 18.75 -10.99 17.42
N PHE A 278 17.45 -11.16 17.41
CA PHE A 278 16.55 -10.62 18.43
C PHE A 278 16.50 -11.51 19.68
N VAL A 279 16.26 -10.90 20.84
CA VAL A 279 16.00 -11.62 22.09
C VAL A 279 14.77 -12.52 21.98
N ASP A 280 14.74 -13.61 22.74
CA ASP A 280 13.61 -14.53 22.72
C ASP A 280 12.35 -13.86 23.28
N GLY A 281 11.21 -14.13 22.63
CA GLY A 281 9.92 -13.60 23.05
C GLY A 281 9.61 -12.16 22.63
N ILE A 282 10.52 -11.47 21.94
CA ILE A 282 10.23 -10.14 21.38
C ILE A 282 9.06 -10.20 20.40
N ARG A 283 8.10 -9.29 20.53
CA ARG A 283 6.93 -9.25 19.65
C ARG A 283 7.28 -8.78 18.24
N ARG A 284 6.51 -9.22 17.23
CA ARG A 284 6.72 -8.82 15.83
C ARG A 284 6.75 -7.30 15.64
N ALA A 285 5.81 -6.58 16.25
CA ALA A 285 5.76 -5.12 16.17
C ALA A 285 7.00 -4.45 16.74
N ASP A 286 7.54 -4.98 17.84
CA ASP A 286 8.76 -4.45 18.47
C ASP A 286 10.01 -4.72 17.59
N ARG A 287 10.05 -5.89 16.90
CA ARG A 287 11.08 -6.17 15.89
C ARG A 287 11.01 -5.20 14.71
N ASP A 288 9.79 -4.98 14.17
CA ASP A 288 9.60 -4.05 13.06
C ASP A 288 10.04 -2.64 13.43
N ASN A 289 9.69 -2.18 14.63
CA ASN A 289 10.11 -0.88 15.14
C ASN A 289 11.63 -0.80 15.33
N ALA A 290 12.24 -1.84 15.90
CA ALA A 290 13.70 -1.88 16.09
C ALA A 290 14.46 -1.88 14.75
N ILE A 291 13.96 -2.58 13.73
CA ILE A 291 14.54 -2.56 12.38
C ILE A 291 14.40 -1.17 11.77
N ASP A 292 13.21 -0.55 11.87
CA ASP A 292 12.96 0.78 11.32
C ASP A 292 13.93 1.83 11.89
N ILE A 293 14.11 1.82 13.22
CA ILE A 293 15.08 2.69 13.90
C ILE A 293 16.52 2.35 13.50
N TYR A 294 16.87 1.06 13.44
CA TYR A 294 18.22 0.60 13.08
C TYR A 294 18.65 1.03 11.68
N ILE A 295 17.74 0.96 10.70
CA ILE A 295 18.01 1.43 9.34
C ILE A 295 17.87 2.96 9.18
N GLY A 296 17.25 3.64 10.15
CA GLY A 296 17.04 5.08 10.18
C GLY A 296 18.31 5.88 10.55
N GLU A 297 18.10 7.16 10.81
CA GLU A 297 19.16 8.07 11.28
C GLU A 297 19.34 7.99 12.81
N ASP A 298 18.28 7.66 13.54
CA ASP A 298 18.21 7.57 14.99
C ASP A 298 18.65 6.20 15.54
N TYR A 299 19.49 5.47 14.80
CA TYR A 299 19.90 4.08 15.13
C TYR A 299 20.49 3.92 16.53
N MET A 300 21.03 4.97 17.13
CA MET A 300 21.54 4.93 18.50
C MET A 300 20.45 4.71 19.54
N ASP A 301 19.18 4.97 19.21
CA ASP A 301 18.06 4.71 20.13
C ASP A 301 17.87 3.21 20.39
N VAL A 302 18.37 2.35 19.51
CA VAL A 302 18.36 0.88 19.68
C VAL A 302 19.76 0.28 19.85
N LEU A 303 20.85 1.04 19.61
CA LEU A 303 22.23 0.53 19.72
C LEU A 303 22.99 1.08 20.93
N ALA A 304 22.48 2.07 21.66
CA ALA A 304 23.12 2.59 22.86
C ALA A 304 23.20 1.51 23.96
N ASP A 305 24.26 1.57 24.78
CA ASP A 305 24.43 0.68 25.92
C ASP A 305 23.26 0.86 26.91
N GLY A 306 22.71 -0.24 27.43
CA GLY A 306 21.49 -0.27 28.23
C GLY A 306 20.19 -0.20 27.42
N ARG A 307 20.28 -0.26 26.08
CA ARG A 307 19.12 -0.31 25.16
C ARG A 307 19.14 -1.52 24.27
N TRP A 308 20.30 -1.82 23.65
CA TRP A 308 20.39 -2.91 22.70
C TRP A 308 20.19 -4.29 23.37
N GLU A 309 20.51 -4.44 24.63
CA GLU A 309 20.40 -5.69 25.40
C GLU A 309 18.94 -6.18 25.53
N ASP A 310 17.99 -5.25 25.53
CA ASP A 310 16.57 -5.56 25.61
C ASP A 310 15.98 -5.98 24.24
N ILE A 311 16.72 -5.78 23.16
CA ILE A 311 16.23 -5.95 21.78
C ILE A 311 16.99 -7.06 21.06
N PHE A 312 18.33 -7.07 21.19
CA PHE A 312 19.21 -7.97 20.43
C PHE A 312 19.99 -8.92 21.34
N LYS A 313 20.22 -10.16 20.89
CA LYS A 313 21.08 -11.12 21.58
C LYS A 313 22.56 -10.74 21.53
N VAL A 314 22.95 -10.03 20.46
CA VAL A 314 24.29 -9.53 20.22
C VAL A 314 24.16 -8.13 19.69
N LYS A 315 24.98 -7.19 20.18
CA LYS A 315 24.97 -5.80 19.71
C LYS A 315 25.29 -5.75 18.21
N PRO A 316 24.34 -5.32 17.36
CA PRO A 316 24.62 -5.19 15.93
C PRO A 316 25.68 -4.09 15.66
N PRO A 317 26.49 -4.22 14.61
CA PRO A 317 27.30 -3.11 14.13
C PRO A 317 26.40 -1.98 13.61
N VAL A 318 26.92 -0.76 13.58
CA VAL A 318 26.22 0.36 12.95
C VAL A 318 26.10 0.10 11.44
N PHE A 319 24.91 0.22 10.90
CA PHE A 319 24.69 0.23 9.45
C PHE A 319 24.96 1.66 8.95
N SER A 320 26.17 1.91 8.51
CA SER A 320 26.65 3.24 8.15
C SER A 320 25.92 3.81 6.93
N LEU A 321 25.91 5.14 6.78
CA LEU A 321 25.34 5.82 5.62
C LEU A 321 25.97 5.36 4.30
N GLU A 322 27.29 5.09 4.31
CA GLU A 322 28.01 4.60 3.14
C GLU A 322 27.54 3.20 2.74
N GLU A 323 27.43 2.27 3.70
CA GLU A 323 26.93 0.91 3.46
C GLU A 323 25.47 0.93 2.98
N LYS A 324 24.59 1.74 3.62
CA LYS A 324 23.22 1.94 3.18
C LYS A 324 23.17 2.42 1.74
N ARG A 325 23.98 3.42 1.38
CA ARG A 325 24.04 3.94 0.01
C ARG A 325 24.55 2.91 -0.99
N ALA A 326 25.60 2.16 -0.62
CA ALA A 326 26.13 1.08 -1.45
C ALA A 326 25.08 -0.01 -1.72
N TRP A 327 24.25 -0.34 -0.73
CA TRP A 327 23.14 -1.29 -0.88
C TRP A 327 22.04 -0.72 -1.77
N LEU A 328 21.57 0.51 -1.50
CA LEU A 328 20.53 1.17 -2.28
C LEU A 328 20.89 1.36 -3.75
N ASN A 329 22.17 1.56 -4.07
CA ASN A 329 22.63 1.67 -5.46
C ASN A 329 22.47 0.38 -6.28
N GLN A 330 22.20 -0.77 -5.64
CA GLN A 330 21.89 -2.03 -6.32
C GLN A 330 20.41 -2.12 -6.72
N LEU A 331 19.54 -1.31 -6.12
CA LEU A 331 18.13 -1.26 -6.48
C LEU A 331 17.97 -0.65 -7.87
N SER A 332 17.27 -1.34 -8.74
CA SER A 332 17.00 -0.90 -10.10
C SER A 332 15.68 -1.47 -10.61
N GLY A 333 15.17 -0.92 -11.72
CA GLY A 333 13.95 -1.38 -12.36
C GLY A 333 12.68 -1.06 -11.56
N VAL A 334 12.72 -0.04 -10.70
CA VAL A 334 11.56 0.44 -9.96
C VAL A 334 10.67 1.26 -10.88
N ALA A 335 9.36 1.07 -10.79
CA ALA A 335 8.33 1.85 -11.44
C ALA A 335 7.83 2.97 -10.52
N LEU A 336 7.54 4.14 -11.08
CA LEU A 336 7.03 5.32 -10.37
C LEU A 336 5.77 5.84 -11.05
N GLY A 337 4.66 5.85 -10.34
CA GLY A 337 3.42 6.53 -10.73
C GLY A 337 3.22 7.84 -9.98
N SER A 338 2.56 8.79 -10.62
CA SER A 338 2.14 10.06 -10.00
C SER A 338 0.68 10.37 -10.36
N ASP A 339 -0.10 10.84 -9.38
CA ASP A 339 -1.51 11.20 -9.57
C ASP A 339 -1.71 12.50 -10.37
N ALA A 340 -0.66 13.30 -10.53
CA ALA A 340 -0.61 14.48 -11.39
C ALA A 340 0.81 14.70 -11.96
N PHE A 341 0.98 15.73 -12.79
CA PHE A 341 2.28 16.01 -13.42
C PHE A 341 3.39 16.35 -12.40
N PHE A 342 4.61 16.02 -12.75
CA PHE A 342 5.79 16.49 -12.04
C PHE A 342 6.14 17.92 -12.47
N PRO A 343 6.23 18.87 -11.54
CA PRO A 343 6.49 20.27 -11.91
C PRO A 343 7.95 20.56 -12.25
N PHE A 344 8.91 19.72 -11.78
CA PHE A 344 10.34 19.94 -11.93
C PHE A 344 11.11 18.62 -12.02
N GLY A 345 12.29 18.64 -12.65
CA GLY A 345 13.19 17.50 -12.80
C GLY A 345 13.77 16.97 -11.48
N ASP A 346 13.79 17.75 -10.40
CA ASP A 346 14.27 17.32 -9.07
C ASP A 346 13.50 16.12 -8.49
N ASN A 347 12.25 15.93 -8.93
CA ASN A 347 11.49 14.73 -8.63
C ASN A 347 12.13 13.47 -9.23
N MET A 348 12.66 13.60 -10.46
CA MET A 348 13.35 12.49 -11.14
C MET A 348 14.75 12.27 -10.55
N ASP A 349 15.48 13.33 -10.16
CA ASP A 349 16.72 13.21 -9.42
C ASP A 349 16.52 12.41 -8.10
N ARG A 350 15.40 12.67 -7.39
CA ARG A 350 15.05 11.89 -6.18
C ARG A 350 14.69 10.44 -6.51
N ALA A 351 13.87 10.24 -7.53
CA ALA A 351 13.40 8.93 -7.96
C ALA A 351 14.55 8.02 -8.39
N PHE A 352 15.53 8.56 -9.12
CA PHE A 352 16.73 7.84 -9.54
C PHE A 352 17.47 7.21 -8.36
N LYS A 353 17.59 7.90 -7.22
CA LYS A 353 18.27 7.41 -6.02
C LYS A 353 17.61 6.19 -5.39
N SER A 354 16.34 5.93 -5.72
CA SER A 354 15.56 4.75 -5.31
C SER A 354 15.36 3.75 -6.46
N GLY A 355 16.25 3.75 -7.45
CA GLY A 355 16.30 2.76 -8.51
C GLY A 355 15.20 2.85 -9.59
N VAL A 356 14.51 3.99 -9.68
CA VAL A 356 13.45 4.19 -10.69
C VAL A 356 14.04 4.15 -12.10
N LYS A 357 13.40 3.39 -12.97
CA LYS A 357 13.67 3.27 -14.39
C LYS A 357 12.45 3.53 -15.26
N TYR A 358 11.27 3.40 -14.71
CA TYR A 358 10.00 3.52 -15.44
C TYR A 358 9.10 4.49 -14.72
N VAL A 359 8.52 5.44 -15.45
CA VAL A 359 7.69 6.52 -14.90
C VAL A 359 6.38 6.60 -15.66
N ALA A 360 5.27 6.79 -14.95
CA ALA A 360 3.97 7.14 -15.53
C ALA A 360 3.40 8.37 -14.80
N GLN A 361 3.05 9.39 -15.56
CA GLN A 361 2.46 10.65 -15.07
C GLN A 361 1.61 11.30 -16.16
N PRO A 362 0.67 12.19 -15.81
CA PRO A 362 -0.23 12.77 -16.81
C PRO A 362 0.45 13.60 -17.91
N GLY A 363 1.55 14.28 -17.61
CA GLY A 363 2.04 15.38 -18.43
C GLY A 363 1.19 16.65 -18.28
N GLY A 364 1.46 17.67 -19.08
CA GLY A 364 0.73 18.93 -19.10
C GLY A 364 1.34 20.03 -18.21
N SER A 365 2.54 19.84 -17.69
CA SER A 365 3.31 20.90 -17.05
C SER A 365 3.97 21.80 -18.09
N VAL A 366 4.08 23.09 -17.79
CA VAL A 366 4.87 24.02 -18.60
C VAL A 366 6.37 23.69 -18.61
N ARG A 367 6.81 22.74 -17.81
CA ARG A 367 8.20 22.29 -17.66
C ARG A 367 8.36 20.79 -17.94
N ASP A 368 7.47 20.18 -18.71
CA ASP A 368 7.57 18.78 -19.10
C ASP A 368 8.89 18.49 -19.82
N ASP A 369 9.40 19.44 -20.62
CA ASP A 369 10.70 19.35 -21.27
C ASP A 369 11.85 19.09 -20.28
N GLN A 370 11.89 19.81 -19.16
CA GLN A 370 12.91 19.62 -18.12
C GLN A 370 12.78 18.29 -17.40
N VAL A 371 11.55 17.82 -17.19
CA VAL A 371 11.30 16.52 -16.55
C VAL A 371 11.73 15.39 -17.48
N ILE A 372 11.42 15.49 -18.79
CA ILE A 372 11.85 14.55 -19.83
C ILE A 372 13.38 14.53 -19.94
N GLU A 373 14.03 15.69 -20.02
CA GLU A 373 15.49 15.79 -20.06
C GLU A 373 16.16 15.13 -18.87
N THR A 374 15.59 15.28 -17.67
CA THR A 374 16.11 14.62 -16.47
C THR A 374 15.91 13.10 -16.52
N CYS A 375 14.80 12.60 -17.04
CA CYS A 375 14.60 11.18 -17.30
C CYS A 375 15.63 10.64 -18.30
N ASP A 376 15.86 11.33 -19.40
CA ASP A 376 16.83 10.95 -20.44
C ASP A 376 18.26 10.89 -19.90
N LYS A 377 18.64 11.85 -19.05
CA LYS A 377 19.93 11.85 -18.33
C LYS A 377 20.18 10.56 -17.55
N TYR A 378 19.11 9.97 -16.98
CA TYR A 378 19.19 8.74 -16.18
C TYR A 378 18.79 7.48 -16.98
N GLY A 379 18.48 7.59 -18.26
CA GLY A 379 18.03 6.48 -19.10
C GLY A 379 16.70 5.87 -18.65
N MET A 380 15.82 6.69 -18.05
CA MET A 380 14.47 6.28 -17.68
C MET A 380 13.56 6.27 -18.90
N ALA A 381 12.55 5.38 -18.92
CA ALA A 381 11.42 5.46 -19.81
C ALA A 381 10.23 6.09 -19.09
N MET A 382 9.64 7.16 -19.67
CA MET A 382 8.48 7.83 -19.11
C MET A 382 7.32 7.84 -20.09
N ALA A 383 6.15 7.38 -19.64
CA ALA A 383 4.89 7.47 -20.36
C ALA A 383 4.02 8.61 -19.82
N PHE A 384 3.42 9.38 -20.74
CA PHE A 384 2.34 10.31 -20.42
C PHE A 384 1.00 9.59 -20.47
N THR A 385 0.31 9.56 -19.33
CA THR A 385 -1.00 8.91 -19.22
C THR A 385 -2.14 9.82 -19.68
N ASN A 386 -1.90 11.14 -19.77
CA ASN A 386 -2.90 12.16 -20.09
C ASN A 386 -4.11 12.19 -19.14
N ILE A 387 -3.99 11.57 -17.97
CA ILE A 387 -5.06 11.50 -16.96
C ILE A 387 -4.54 11.93 -15.59
N ARG A 388 -5.37 12.64 -14.86
CA ARG A 388 -5.14 13.00 -13.45
C ARG A 388 -5.94 12.07 -12.54
N LEU A 389 -5.33 11.61 -11.45
CA LEU A 389 -5.91 10.64 -10.52
C LEU A 389 -6.15 11.24 -9.12
N PHE A 390 -6.53 12.51 -9.03
CA PHE A 390 -6.78 13.14 -7.74
C PHE A 390 -7.90 12.42 -6.98
N HIS A 391 -7.63 12.19 -5.70
CA HIS A 391 -8.56 11.59 -4.75
C HIS A 391 -8.61 12.46 -3.48
N HIS A 392 -9.81 12.92 -3.13
CA HIS A 392 -10.05 13.81 -1.98
C HIS A 392 -11.26 13.39 -1.15
#